data_de67e37c332c12b3aa305091ceff994a
#
_entry.id   de67e37c332c12b3aa305091ceff994a
#
_cell.length_a   1.000
_cell.length_b   1.000
_cell.length_c   1.000
_cell.angle_alpha   90.00
_cell.angle_beta   90.00
_cell.angle_gamma   90.00
#
_symmetry.space_group_name_H-M   'P 1'
#
loop_
_entity.id
_entity.type
_entity.pdbx_description
1 polymer ?
#
loop_
_entity_poly.entity_id
_entity_poly.type
_entity_poly.pdbx_seq_one_letter_code
_entity_poly.pdbx_strand_id
1 'polypeptide(L)'
;MNDFSIDSNTGFQSVRFSKPLLLVGNPTSQTGKAAKRIELAREIMHQKGISHEFRSTLPNGETVRMVRDAIDSDGFDTIVYMGGDGTFYEVATGICTSTQPERIRLGMLPSGTANDQGKSFGISSEDRALPENIDVILNGHNESLDVGEVTALDVDGRVISTDFFFDSLGWGLSAAILAFRNRELQMVKKMPLWREMYRDQAVYVRAAVHELALHWATRDRFAAEIEVDGWVHQFEKLSDIVVSNTTVYAGEWIIDPHCSASDGMIELAPFSGMRDWMSKLIVHHKKNLITEEMLNKIGVSHTPNLKGKEFRIHLLRPSVDKRLPSQRDGEEFVGADDYYIRVLPRLLTVIVPKNFHWI
;
A
#
# COMPACT_ATOMS: atom_id res chain seq x y z
N MET A 1 -14.43 -24.49 -33.09
CA MET A 1 -15.37 -23.61 -33.81
C MET A 1 -16.00 -22.75 -32.74
N ASN A 2 -15.56 -21.53 -32.62
CA ASN A 2 -16.06 -20.59 -31.61
C ASN A 2 -17.14 -19.73 -32.26
N ASP A 3 -18.39 -19.92 -31.81
CA ASP A 3 -19.51 -19.07 -32.20
C ASP A 3 -19.35 -17.68 -31.58
N PHE A 4 -19.04 -16.72 -32.45
CA PHE A 4 -19.14 -15.29 -32.11
C PHE A 4 -20.56 -14.83 -32.45
N SER A 5 -21.44 -14.71 -31.48
CA SER A 5 -22.68 -13.97 -31.64
C SER A 5 -22.42 -12.47 -31.41
N ILE A 6 -22.49 -11.70 -32.50
CA ILE A 6 -22.44 -10.24 -32.45
C ILE A 6 -23.84 -9.73 -32.12
N ASP A 7 -23.99 -9.11 -30.95
CA ASP A 7 -25.23 -8.41 -30.61
C ASP A 7 -25.12 -6.96 -31.14
N SER A 8 -25.96 -6.62 -32.08
CA SER A 8 -25.83 -5.46 -33.00
C SER A 8 -26.32 -4.14 -32.43
N ASN A 9 -26.39 -3.96 -31.11
CA ASN A 9 -26.98 -2.73 -30.55
C ASN A 9 -26.18 -1.95 -29.51
N THR A 10 -24.97 -2.34 -29.17
CA THR A 10 -24.02 -1.48 -28.43
C THR A 10 -22.61 -1.94 -28.74
N GLY A 11 -21.79 -1.09 -29.37
CA GLY A 11 -20.42 -1.40 -29.79
C GLY A 11 -19.41 -1.57 -28.64
N PHE A 12 -19.81 -2.17 -27.53
CA PHE A 12 -18.95 -2.51 -26.40
C PHE A 12 -18.85 -4.03 -26.30
N GLN A 13 -17.69 -4.58 -26.65
CA GLN A 13 -17.35 -5.94 -26.23
C GLN A 13 -17.25 -5.95 -24.70
N SER A 14 -18.31 -6.42 -24.02
CA SER A 14 -18.25 -6.71 -22.60
C SER A 14 -17.23 -7.82 -22.37
N VAL A 15 -16.23 -7.58 -21.54
CA VAL A 15 -15.35 -8.65 -21.02
C VAL A 15 -16.25 -9.58 -20.21
N ARG A 16 -16.72 -10.67 -20.80
CA ARG A 16 -17.44 -11.71 -20.08
C ARG A 16 -16.43 -12.46 -19.25
N PHE A 17 -16.54 -12.35 -17.92
CA PHE A 17 -15.80 -13.22 -17.02
C PHE A 17 -16.23 -14.68 -17.31
N SER A 18 -15.25 -15.55 -17.52
CA SER A 18 -15.51 -16.99 -17.78
C SER A 18 -16.07 -17.70 -16.56
N LYS A 19 -15.85 -17.12 -15.37
CA LYS A 19 -16.29 -17.61 -14.06
C LYS A 19 -16.85 -16.45 -13.23
N PRO A 20 -17.65 -16.74 -12.17
CA PRO A 20 -17.99 -15.73 -11.18
C PRO A 20 -16.72 -15.10 -10.57
N LEU A 21 -16.73 -13.81 -10.33
CA LEU A 21 -15.67 -13.19 -9.55
C LEU A 21 -15.91 -13.37 -8.04
N LEU A 22 -14.85 -13.36 -7.24
CA LEU A 22 -14.94 -13.36 -5.79
C LEU A 22 -14.83 -11.94 -5.25
N LEU A 23 -15.89 -11.44 -4.61
CA LEU A 23 -15.89 -10.17 -3.88
C LEU A 23 -15.52 -10.45 -2.41
N VAL A 24 -14.42 -9.85 -1.94
CA VAL A 24 -13.94 -9.96 -0.55
C VAL A 24 -14.07 -8.61 0.14
N GLY A 25 -14.73 -8.56 1.29
CA GLY A 25 -14.89 -7.29 2.03
C GLY A 25 -15.20 -7.49 3.50
N ASN A 26 -15.01 -6.42 4.29
CA ASN A 26 -15.29 -6.43 5.72
C ASN A 26 -16.62 -5.69 6.05
N PRO A 27 -17.74 -6.38 6.24
CA PRO A 27 -19.03 -5.74 6.49
C PRO A 27 -19.09 -5.04 7.85
N THR A 28 -18.21 -5.38 8.79
CA THR A 28 -18.22 -4.80 10.15
C THR A 28 -17.36 -3.53 10.26
N SER A 29 -16.60 -3.20 9.23
CA SER A 29 -15.77 -2.00 9.23
C SER A 29 -16.63 -0.72 9.22
N GLN A 30 -16.02 0.40 9.63
CA GLN A 30 -16.64 1.73 9.66
C GLN A 30 -18.01 1.77 10.35
N THR A 31 -18.15 1.06 11.49
CA THR A 31 -19.41 1.01 12.26
C THR A 31 -20.64 0.55 11.45
N GLY A 32 -20.45 -0.40 10.51
CA GLY A 32 -21.52 -0.98 9.71
C GLY A 32 -21.86 -0.22 8.41
N LYS A 33 -21.22 0.90 8.11
CA LYS A 33 -21.37 1.58 6.82
C LYS A 33 -20.85 0.71 5.66
N ALA A 34 -19.80 -0.07 5.91
CA ALA A 34 -19.24 -0.97 4.93
C ALA A 34 -20.24 -2.02 4.45
N ALA A 35 -21.09 -2.55 5.34
CA ALA A 35 -22.13 -3.52 4.96
C ALA A 35 -23.08 -2.96 3.89
N LYS A 36 -23.56 -1.73 4.07
CA LYS A 36 -24.45 -1.07 3.09
C LYS A 36 -23.74 -0.83 1.75
N ARG A 37 -22.47 -0.46 1.81
CA ARG A 37 -21.68 -0.20 0.60
C ARG A 37 -21.37 -1.50 -0.16
N ILE A 38 -21.10 -2.60 0.54
CA ILE A 38 -20.95 -3.93 -0.05
C ILE A 38 -22.24 -4.36 -0.74
N GLU A 39 -23.40 -4.18 -0.09
CA GLU A 39 -24.68 -4.53 -0.68
C GLU A 39 -24.97 -3.71 -1.94
N LEU A 40 -24.71 -2.39 -1.90
CA LEU A 40 -24.82 -1.53 -3.09
C LEU A 40 -23.89 -1.99 -4.22
N ALA A 41 -22.64 -2.37 -3.91
CA ALA A 41 -21.71 -2.88 -4.91
C ALA A 41 -22.24 -4.16 -5.58
N ARG A 42 -22.77 -5.09 -4.78
CA ARG A 42 -23.38 -6.34 -5.25
C ARG A 42 -24.60 -6.09 -6.12
N GLU A 43 -25.44 -5.13 -5.73
CA GLU A 43 -26.62 -4.73 -6.53
C GLU A 43 -26.20 -4.15 -7.89
N ILE A 44 -25.23 -3.24 -7.92
CA ILE A 44 -24.69 -2.68 -9.17
C ILE A 44 -24.06 -3.78 -10.04
N MET A 45 -23.28 -4.68 -9.45
CA MET A 45 -22.71 -5.82 -10.17
C MET A 45 -23.79 -6.69 -10.79
N HIS A 46 -24.86 -6.99 -10.03
CA HIS A 46 -26.00 -7.77 -10.53
C HIS A 46 -26.70 -7.05 -11.70
N GLN A 47 -26.97 -5.75 -11.58
CA GLN A 47 -27.58 -4.94 -12.64
C GLN A 47 -26.74 -4.91 -13.91
N LYS A 48 -25.41 -4.95 -13.77
CA LYS A 48 -24.46 -5.02 -14.90
C LYS A 48 -24.21 -6.46 -15.41
N GLY A 49 -24.91 -7.45 -14.88
CA GLY A 49 -24.78 -8.84 -15.28
C GLY A 49 -23.49 -9.54 -14.84
N ILE A 50 -22.82 -9.01 -13.80
CA ILE A 50 -21.60 -9.58 -13.23
C ILE A 50 -21.98 -10.69 -12.25
N SER A 51 -21.68 -11.94 -12.59
CA SER A 51 -21.79 -13.05 -11.65
C SER A 51 -20.69 -12.97 -10.60
N HIS A 52 -21.05 -13.01 -9.32
CA HIS A 52 -20.10 -12.90 -8.23
C HIS A 52 -20.52 -13.70 -7.00
N GLU A 53 -19.52 -14.14 -6.23
CA GLU A 53 -19.66 -14.67 -4.87
C GLU A 53 -19.11 -13.65 -3.88
N PHE A 54 -19.72 -13.54 -2.71
CA PHE A 54 -19.24 -12.66 -1.64
C PHE A 54 -18.71 -13.49 -0.47
N ARG A 55 -17.51 -13.17 -0.02
CA ARG A 55 -16.92 -13.69 1.24
C ARG A 55 -16.48 -12.55 2.13
N SER A 56 -16.86 -12.63 3.42
CA SER A 56 -16.36 -11.67 4.42
C SER A 56 -14.90 -11.94 4.75
N THR A 57 -14.16 -10.86 5.03
CA THR A 57 -12.82 -11.01 5.63
C THR A 57 -12.89 -11.75 6.96
N LEU A 58 -11.83 -12.45 7.29
CA LEU A 58 -11.67 -13.24 8.50
C LEU A 58 -10.61 -12.59 9.41
N PRO A 59 -10.73 -12.73 10.74
CA PRO A 59 -9.76 -12.17 11.68
C PRO A 59 -8.41 -12.91 11.62
N ASN A 60 -7.38 -12.30 12.24
CA ASN A 60 -6.07 -12.91 12.47
C ASN A 60 -5.34 -13.38 11.19
N GLY A 61 -5.52 -12.68 10.07
CA GLY A 61 -4.85 -13.02 8.80
C GLY A 61 -5.43 -14.23 8.05
N GLU A 62 -6.52 -14.83 8.55
CA GLU A 62 -7.20 -15.96 7.88
C GLU A 62 -7.78 -15.58 6.52
N THR A 63 -7.97 -14.29 6.23
CA THR A 63 -8.38 -13.80 4.90
C THR A 63 -7.37 -14.23 3.83
N VAL A 64 -6.07 -14.18 4.14
CA VAL A 64 -4.99 -14.61 3.23
C VAL A 64 -5.20 -16.06 2.79
N ARG A 65 -5.43 -16.96 3.76
CA ARG A 65 -5.67 -18.36 3.47
C ARG A 65 -6.97 -18.57 2.69
N MET A 66 -8.05 -17.89 3.09
CA MET A 66 -9.35 -17.97 2.41
C MET A 66 -9.23 -17.57 0.93
N VAL A 67 -8.49 -16.50 0.61
CA VAL A 67 -8.29 -16.04 -0.78
C VAL A 67 -7.44 -17.05 -1.54
N ARG A 68 -6.33 -17.53 -0.97
CA ARG A 68 -5.52 -18.57 -1.60
C ARG A 68 -6.31 -19.84 -1.89
N ASP A 69 -7.09 -20.33 -0.92
CA ASP A 69 -7.89 -21.54 -1.09
C ASP A 69 -9.01 -21.33 -2.12
N ALA A 70 -9.60 -20.13 -2.20
CA ALA A 70 -10.57 -19.77 -3.25
C ALA A 70 -9.94 -19.84 -4.67
N ILE A 71 -8.68 -19.46 -4.79
CA ILE A 71 -7.95 -19.56 -6.07
C ILE A 71 -7.60 -21.02 -6.37
N ASP A 72 -6.92 -21.69 -5.44
CA ASP A 72 -6.30 -22.99 -5.68
C ASP A 72 -7.31 -24.15 -5.70
N SER A 73 -8.37 -24.06 -4.87
CA SER A 73 -9.36 -25.13 -4.72
C SER A 73 -10.67 -24.83 -5.46
N ASP A 74 -11.20 -23.61 -5.36
CA ASP A 74 -12.50 -23.24 -5.96
C ASP A 74 -12.32 -22.69 -7.39
N GLY A 75 -11.08 -22.32 -7.75
CA GLY A 75 -10.69 -21.96 -9.12
C GLY A 75 -11.14 -20.55 -9.55
N PHE A 76 -11.29 -19.60 -8.63
CA PHE A 76 -11.50 -18.21 -8.98
C PHE A 76 -10.28 -17.63 -9.71
N ASP A 77 -10.51 -16.86 -10.77
CA ASP A 77 -9.46 -16.17 -11.55
C ASP A 77 -9.52 -14.64 -11.44
N THR A 78 -10.56 -14.13 -10.79
CA THR A 78 -10.75 -12.70 -10.57
C THR A 78 -11.25 -12.48 -9.15
N ILE A 79 -10.44 -11.78 -8.38
CA ILE A 79 -10.73 -11.42 -6.99
C ILE A 79 -10.94 -9.90 -6.95
N VAL A 80 -11.98 -9.45 -6.27
CA VAL A 80 -12.25 -8.02 -6.05
C VAL A 80 -12.23 -7.77 -4.55
N TYR A 81 -11.36 -6.90 -4.09
CA TYR A 81 -11.46 -6.47 -2.69
C TYR A 81 -12.34 -5.23 -2.55
N MET A 82 -13.05 -5.14 -1.42
CA MET A 82 -13.77 -3.95 -1.01
C MET A 82 -13.41 -3.60 0.43
N GLY A 83 -12.57 -2.58 0.59
CA GLY A 83 -12.02 -2.23 1.90
C GLY A 83 -10.96 -1.13 1.83
N GLY A 84 -10.18 -1.00 2.89
CA GLY A 84 -8.98 -0.16 2.95
C GLY A 84 -7.71 -0.95 2.63
N ASP A 85 -6.56 -0.32 2.88
CA ASP A 85 -5.24 -0.86 2.54
C ASP A 85 -4.95 -2.20 3.26
N GLY A 86 -5.42 -2.39 4.49
CA GLY A 86 -5.30 -3.69 5.18
C GLY A 86 -6.07 -4.82 4.49
N THR A 87 -7.27 -4.55 3.95
CA THR A 87 -8.02 -5.55 3.18
C THR A 87 -7.33 -5.84 1.84
N PHE A 88 -6.81 -4.80 1.18
CA PHE A 88 -5.99 -4.97 -0.01
C PHE A 88 -4.80 -5.87 0.28
N TYR A 89 -4.04 -5.56 1.35
CA TYR A 89 -2.86 -6.33 1.76
C TYR A 89 -3.17 -7.82 1.96
N GLU A 90 -4.22 -8.16 2.71
CA GLU A 90 -4.60 -9.56 2.96
C GLU A 90 -5.00 -10.28 1.66
N VAL A 91 -5.78 -9.63 0.80
CA VAL A 91 -6.23 -10.19 -0.47
C VAL A 91 -5.07 -10.37 -1.44
N ALA A 92 -4.23 -9.34 -1.61
CA ALA A 92 -3.05 -9.39 -2.47
C ALA A 92 -2.04 -10.45 -1.99
N THR A 93 -1.80 -10.56 -0.68
CA THR A 93 -0.97 -11.63 -0.11
C THR A 93 -1.55 -13.02 -0.38
N GLY A 94 -2.88 -13.17 -0.27
CA GLY A 94 -3.56 -14.43 -0.62
C GLY A 94 -3.36 -14.82 -2.08
N ILE A 95 -3.40 -13.85 -2.99
CA ILE A 95 -3.10 -14.05 -4.42
C ILE A 95 -1.64 -14.43 -4.60
N CYS A 96 -0.70 -13.64 -4.06
CA CYS A 96 0.74 -13.86 -4.23
C CYS A 96 1.22 -15.21 -3.65
N THR A 97 0.51 -15.76 -2.68
CA THR A 97 0.82 -17.08 -2.08
C THR A 97 0.07 -18.25 -2.73
N SER A 98 -0.76 -18.01 -3.72
CA SER A 98 -1.44 -19.06 -4.50
C SER A 98 -0.48 -19.75 -5.49
N THR A 99 -0.93 -20.85 -6.09
CA THR A 99 -0.07 -21.66 -6.97
C THR A 99 0.23 -20.99 -8.32
N GLN A 100 -0.60 -20.06 -8.78
CA GLN A 100 -0.45 -19.36 -10.07
C GLN A 100 -0.88 -17.88 -9.96
N PRO A 101 -0.18 -17.09 -9.14
CA PRO A 101 -0.57 -15.71 -8.84
C PRO A 101 -0.67 -14.81 -10.09
N GLU A 102 0.18 -15.03 -11.08
CA GLU A 102 0.24 -14.24 -12.31
C GLU A 102 -1.00 -14.37 -13.20
N ARG A 103 -1.86 -15.38 -12.96
CA ARG A 103 -3.12 -15.60 -13.68
C ARG A 103 -4.30 -14.93 -13.01
N ILE A 104 -4.15 -14.49 -11.80
CA ILE A 104 -5.23 -13.92 -10.99
C ILE A 104 -5.28 -12.42 -11.20
N ARG A 105 -6.48 -11.91 -11.46
CA ARG A 105 -6.72 -10.47 -11.60
C ARG A 105 -7.32 -9.92 -10.33
N LEU A 106 -6.76 -8.85 -9.82
CA LEU A 106 -7.25 -8.12 -8.65
C LEU A 106 -8.01 -6.86 -9.06
N GLY A 107 -9.31 -6.82 -8.81
CA GLY A 107 -10.13 -5.63 -8.92
C GLY A 107 -10.18 -4.85 -7.60
N MET A 108 -10.34 -3.53 -7.68
CA MET A 108 -10.24 -2.64 -6.52
C MET A 108 -11.52 -1.83 -6.33
N LEU A 109 -12.13 -1.94 -5.13
CA LEU A 109 -13.22 -1.10 -4.64
C LEU A 109 -12.79 -0.45 -3.30
N PRO A 110 -11.89 0.56 -3.33
CA PRO A 110 -11.35 1.16 -2.13
C PRO A 110 -12.45 1.84 -1.32
N SER A 111 -12.44 1.63 0.01
CA SER A 111 -13.43 2.19 0.93
C SER A 111 -12.85 2.48 2.32
N GLY A 112 -11.53 2.43 2.47
CA GLY A 112 -10.82 2.77 3.69
C GLY A 112 -10.61 4.28 3.87
N THR A 113 -9.68 4.65 4.75
CA THR A 113 -9.35 6.05 5.05
C THR A 113 -8.22 6.57 4.16
N ALA A 114 -7.09 5.88 4.08
CA ALA A 114 -5.95 6.30 3.27
C ALA A 114 -6.12 5.86 1.79
N ASN A 115 -6.31 4.58 1.56
CA ASN A 115 -6.49 3.95 0.23
C ASN A 115 -5.35 4.29 -0.73
N ASP A 116 -4.11 4.14 -0.27
CA ASP A 116 -2.89 4.50 -0.99
C ASP A 116 -2.79 3.73 -2.31
N GLN A 117 -3.13 2.43 -2.29
CA GLN A 117 -3.19 1.61 -3.49
C GLN A 117 -4.22 2.13 -4.50
N GLY A 118 -5.47 2.37 -4.06
CA GLY A 118 -6.51 2.91 -4.96
C GLY A 118 -6.08 4.22 -5.62
N LYS A 119 -5.49 5.13 -4.85
CA LYS A 119 -5.02 6.43 -5.33
C LYS A 119 -3.85 6.30 -6.30
N SER A 120 -2.89 5.42 -6.03
CA SER A 120 -1.75 5.14 -6.91
C SER A 120 -2.21 4.64 -8.29
N PHE A 121 -3.33 3.95 -8.35
CA PHE A 121 -3.92 3.45 -9.60
C PHE A 121 -5.05 4.32 -10.16
N GLY A 122 -5.27 5.51 -9.62
CA GLY A 122 -6.31 6.44 -10.10
C GLY A 122 -7.74 6.00 -9.80
N ILE A 123 -7.94 5.13 -8.79
CA ILE A 123 -9.25 4.60 -8.38
C ILE A 123 -9.72 5.32 -7.11
N SER A 124 -10.81 6.07 -7.23
CA SER A 124 -11.35 6.89 -6.14
C SER A 124 -12.08 6.05 -5.09
N SER A 125 -11.91 6.43 -3.82
CA SER A 125 -12.64 5.82 -2.69
C SER A 125 -13.96 6.51 -2.36
N GLU A 126 -14.34 7.57 -3.08
CA GLU A 126 -15.59 8.29 -2.85
C GLU A 126 -16.81 7.40 -3.14
N ASP A 127 -17.88 7.57 -2.37
CA ASP A 127 -19.11 6.76 -2.53
C ASP A 127 -19.70 6.88 -3.95
N ARG A 128 -19.64 8.09 -4.53
CA ARG A 128 -20.13 8.36 -5.89
C ARG A 128 -19.32 7.66 -6.99
N ALA A 129 -18.06 7.31 -6.73
CA ALA A 129 -17.18 6.64 -7.69
C ALA A 129 -17.39 5.11 -7.77
N LEU A 130 -18.22 4.53 -6.88
CA LEU A 130 -18.43 3.09 -6.85
C LEU A 130 -18.92 2.49 -8.18
N PRO A 131 -19.89 3.09 -8.90
CA PRO A 131 -20.30 2.59 -10.22
C PRO A 131 -19.16 2.65 -11.26
N GLU A 132 -18.35 3.71 -11.25
CA GLU A 132 -17.20 3.87 -12.14
C GLU A 132 -16.09 2.85 -11.83
N ASN A 133 -15.82 2.60 -10.55
CA ASN A 133 -14.85 1.57 -10.15
C ASN A 133 -15.30 0.17 -10.57
N ILE A 134 -16.60 -0.13 -10.54
CA ILE A 134 -17.14 -1.38 -11.07
C ILE A 134 -16.97 -1.42 -12.60
N ASP A 135 -17.14 -0.30 -13.29
CA ASP A 135 -16.87 -0.22 -14.74
C ASP A 135 -15.38 -0.40 -15.06
N VAL A 136 -14.48 0.04 -14.18
CA VAL A 136 -13.04 -0.28 -14.31
C VAL A 136 -12.81 -1.80 -14.24
N ILE A 137 -13.45 -2.50 -13.29
CA ILE A 137 -13.34 -3.96 -13.18
C ILE A 137 -13.81 -4.65 -14.49
N LEU A 138 -14.87 -4.14 -15.12
CA LEU A 138 -15.41 -4.69 -16.36
C LEU A 138 -14.58 -4.37 -17.60
N ASN A 139 -14.09 -3.14 -17.69
CA ASN A 139 -13.61 -2.53 -18.93
C ASN A 139 -12.18 -2.01 -18.86
N GLY A 140 -11.52 -2.09 -17.69
CA GLY A 140 -10.13 -1.68 -17.50
C GLY A 140 -9.15 -2.56 -18.24
N HIS A 141 -7.87 -2.31 -18.06
CA HIS A 141 -6.82 -3.20 -18.53
C HIS A 141 -6.04 -3.80 -17.35
N ASN A 142 -5.34 -4.88 -17.63
CA ASN A 142 -4.51 -5.54 -16.63
C ASN A 142 -3.13 -4.87 -16.59
N GLU A 143 -2.71 -4.46 -15.40
CA GLU A 143 -1.36 -3.98 -15.11
C GLU A 143 -0.67 -5.01 -14.24
N SER A 144 0.51 -5.49 -14.65
CA SER A 144 1.30 -6.44 -13.87
C SER A 144 2.25 -5.69 -12.95
N LEU A 145 2.11 -5.93 -11.65
CA LEU A 145 2.85 -5.22 -10.62
C LEU A 145 3.98 -6.06 -10.05
N ASP A 146 5.07 -5.40 -9.80
CA ASP A 146 6.13 -5.88 -8.96
C ASP A 146 5.68 -5.87 -7.49
N VAL A 147 6.09 -6.87 -6.72
CA VAL A 147 5.78 -6.97 -5.30
C VAL A 147 7.09 -6.94 -4.53
N GLY A 148 7.15 -6.15 -3.49
CA GLY A 148 8.28 -6.16 -2.59
C GLY A 148 8.17 -7.30 -1.58
N GLU A 149 9.29 -7.98 -1.31
CA GLU A 149 9.43 -8.93 -0.21
C GLU A 149 10.46 -8.40 0.77
N VAL A 150 10.11 -8.39 2.06
CA VAL A 150 11.00 -7.98 3.13
C VAL A 150 11.23 -9.12 4.11
N THR A 151 12.49 -9.41 4.41
CA THR A 151 12.90 -10.37 5.43
C THR A 151 13.61 -9.64 6.55
N ALA A 152 13.07 -9.73 7.77
CA ALA A 152 13.70 -9.22 8.98
C ALA A 152 14.58 -10.30 9.60
N LEU A 153 15.79 -9.93 10.01
CA LEU A 153 16.81 -10.83 10.56
C LEU A 153 17.14 -10.44 12.00
N ASP A 154 17.46 -11.45 12.81
CA ASP A 154 18.01 -11.21 14.15
C ASP A 154 19.53 -10.92 14.09
N VAL A 155 20.11 -10.64 15.23
CA VAL A 155 21.56 -10.36 15.37
C VAL A 155 22.47 -11.53 14.98
N ASP A 156 21.93 -12.73 14.92
CA ASP A 156 22.65 -13.93 14.47
C ASP A 156 22.40 -14.20 12.97
N GLY A 157 21.67 -13.34 12.28
CA GLY A 157 21.31 -13.48 10.88
C GLY A 157 20.18 -14.50 10.62
N ARG A 158 19.44 -14.91 11.67
CA ARG A 158 18.29 -15.81 11.50
C ARG A 158 17.06 -15.03 11.12
N VAL A 159 16.22 -15.64 10.27
CA VAL A 159 14.96 -15.05 9.83
C VAL A 159 13.99 -14.94 11.00
N ILE A 160 13.54 -13.73 11.30
CA ILE A 160 12.45 -13.42 12.23
C ILE A 160 11.11 -13.53 11.51
N SER A 161 10.99 -12.86 10.36
CA SER A 161 9.81 -12.91 9.49
C SER A 161 10.19 -12.64 8.03
N THR A 162 9.36 -13.13 7.13
CA THR A 162 9.39 -12.78 5.71
C THR A 162 7.97 -12.44 5.30
N ASP A 163 7.79 -11.26 4.73
CA ASP A 163 6.49 -10.70 4.39
C ASP A 163 6.54 -9.98 3.04
N PHE A 164 5.38 -9.86 2.36
CA PHE A 164 5.24 -8.98 1.22
C PHE A 164 4.95 -7.54 1.67
N PHE A 165 5.27 -6.60 0.80
CA PHE A 165 4.72 -5.25 0.85
C PHE A 165 4.37 -4.78 -0.57
N PHE A 166 3.33 -3.98 -0.66
CA PHE A 166 2.75 -3.55 -1.92
C PHE A 166 2.86 -2.04 -2.11
N ASP A 167 2.96 -1.31 -1.02
CA ASP A 167 3.03 0.14 -0.99
C ASP A 167 4.38 0.62 -0.48
N SER A 168 4.65 0.43 0.81
CA SER A 168 5.84 1.01 1.43
C SER A 168 6.33 0.27 2.67
N LEU A 169 7.63 0.48 2.95
CA LEU A 169 8.26 0.19 4.23
C LEU A 169 8.80 1.50 4.83
N GLY A 170 8.92 1.54 6.15
CA GLY A 170 9.51 2.71 6.82
C GLY A 170 10.18 2.38 8.15
N TRP A 171 11.25 3.11 8.46
CA TRP A 171 12.01 3.01 9.71
C TRP A 171 12.36 4.39 10.25
N GLY A 172 11.92 4.67 11.47
CA GLY A 172 12.20 5.94 12.13
C GLY A 172 10.96 6.80 12.35
N LEU A 173 10.95 8.05 11.89
CA LEU A 173 9.91 9.02 12.20
C LEU A 173 8.53 8.61 11.66
N SER A 174 8.44 8.17 10.41
CA SER A 174 7.18 7.76 9.79
C SER A 174 6.53 6.58 10.54
N ALA A 175 7.32 5.59 10.88
CA ALA A 175 6.86 4.45 11.67
C ALA A 175 6.51 4.84 13.11
N ALA A 176 7.23 5.79 13.72
CA ALA A 176 6.92 6.32 15.05
C ALA A 176 5.57 7.05 15.07
N ILE A 177 5.27 7.85 14.03
CA ILE A 177 3.97 8.51 13.85
C ILE A 177 2.86 7.49 13.76
N LEU A 178 3.04 6.42 12.99
CA LEU A 178 2.07 5.34 12.86
C LEU A 178 1.83 4.62 14.20
N ALA A 179 2.89 4.24 14.89
CA ALA A 179 2.81 3.56 16.19
C ALA A 179 2.12 4.44 17.25
N PHE A 180 2.39 5.76 17.25
CA PHE A 180 1.69 6.70 18.12
C PHE A 180 0.19 6.77 17.79
N ARG A 181 -0.15 6.94 16.50
CA ARG A 181 -1.53 6.93 16.04
C ARG A 181 -2.28 5.67 16.50
N ASN A 182 -1.68 4.49 16.32
CA ASN A 182 -2.31 3.24 16.69
C ASN A 182 -2.58 3.17 18.20
N ARG A 183 -1.66 3.65 19.03
CA ARG A 183 -1.85 3.77 20.49
C ARG A 183 -3.00 4.71 20.86
N GLU A 184 -3.06 5.89 20.23
CA GLU A 184 -4.15 6.85 20.44
C GLU A 184 -5.51 6.25 20.06
N LEU A 185 -5.61 5.58 18.90
CA LEU A 185 -6.84 4.93 18.46
C LEU A 185 -7.29 3.82 19.41
N GLN A 186 -6.35 3.05 20.00
CA GLN A 186 -6.70 2.03 21.00
C GLN A 186 -7.21 2.66 22.29
N MET A 187 -6.66 3.80 22.72
CA MET A 187 -7.18 4.53 23.90
C MET A 187 -8.58 5.10 23.66
N VAL A 188 -8.82 5.67 22.48
CA VAL A 188 -10.15 6.22 22.10
C VAL A 188 -11.20 5.12 21.98
N LYS A 189 -10.85 3.92 21.48
CA LYS A 189 -11.78 2.77 21.43
C LYS A 189 -12.30 2.34 22.81
N LYS A 190 -11.53 2.60 23.86
CA LYS A 190 -11.92 2.30 25.25
C LYS A 190 -12.81 3.37 25.89
N MET A 191 -13.02 4.52 25.23
CA MET A 191 -13.80 5.66 25.75
C MET A 191 -14.99 5.98 24.83
N PRO A 192 -16.21 5.45 25.10
CA PRO A 192 -17.34 5.53 24.16
C PRO A 192 -17.82 6.95 23.81
N LEU A 193 -17.69 7.91 24.74
CA LEU A 193 -18.15 9.29 24.56
C LEU A 193 -17.29 10.15 23.61
N TRP A 194 -16.06 9.76 23.33
CA TRP A 194 -15.12 10.53 22.53
C TRP A 194 -15.00 10.03 21.06
N ARG A 195 -15.70 8.96 20.75
CA ARG A 195 -15.60 8.23 19.47
C ARG A 195 -16.00 9.06 18.25
N GLU A 196 -16.94 10.01 18.39
CA GLU A 196 -17.39 10.88 17.30
C GLU A 196 -16.49 12.10 17.06
N MET A 197 -15.76 12.53 18.10
CA MET A 197 -14.92 13.73 18.06
C MET A 197 -13.51 13.47 17.51
N TYR A 198 -13.05 12.22 17.55
CA TYR A 198 -11.74 11.79 17.03
C TYR A 198 -11.91 11.03 15.71
N ARG A 199 -12.38 11.72 14.68
CA ARG A 199 -12.35 11.17 13.33
C ARG A 199 -10.92 11.17 12.77
N ASP A 200 -10.56 10.08 12.10
CA ASP A 200 -9.25 9.64 11.63
C ASP A 200 -8.20 10.71 11.25
N GLN A 201 -8.58 11.78 10.55
CA GLN A 201 -7.64 12.81 10.11
C GLN A 201 -7.06 13.66 11.25
N ALA A 202 -7.87 14.01 12.25
CA ALA A 202 -7.39 14.81 13.38
C ALA A 202 -6.37 14.05 14.24
N VAL A 203 -6.51 12.72 14.34
CA VAL A 203 -5.56 11.85 15.04
C VAL A 203 -4.23 11.77 14.30
N TYR A 204 -4.25 11.69 12.97
CA TYR A 204 -3.02 11.71 12.16
C TYR A 204 -2.25 13.01 12.28
N VAL A 205 -2.96 14.14 12.14
CA VAL A 205 -2.32 15.47 12.25
C VAL A 205 -1.72 15.66 13.64
N ARG A 206 -2.46 15.31 14.70
CA ARG A 206 -1.97 15.42 16.08
C ARG A 206 -0.77 14.49 16.34
N ALA A 207 -0.83 13.25 15.87
CA ALA A 207 0.27 12.30 15.99
C ALA A 207 1.52 12.80 15.25
N ALA A 208 1.37 13.26 14.02
CA ALA A 208 2.45 13.81 13.22
C ALA A 208 3.09 15.04 13.90
N VAL A 209 2.28 15.96 14.40
CA VAL A 209 2.77 17.16 15.10
C VAL A 209 3.49 16.78 16.40
N HIS A 210 2.94 15.85 17.17
CA HIS A 210 3.55 15.41 18.43
C HIS A 210 4.90 14.73 18.18
N GLU A 211 4.98 13.78 17.25
CA GLU A 211 6.22 13.06 16.96
C GLU A 211 7.24 13.95 16.27
N LEU A 212 6.82 14.84 15.37
CA LEU A 212 7.70 15.85 14.80
C LEU A 212 8.29 16.76 15.88
N ALA A 213 7.47 17.22 16.85
CA ALA A 213 7.92 18.05 17.95
C ALA A 213 8.88 17.30 18.87
N LEU A 214 8.53 16.06 19.24
CA LEU A 214 9.36 15.22 20.09
C LEU A 214 10.68 14.86 19.40
N HIS A 215 10.63 14.44 18.14
CA HIS A 215 11.80 14.13 17.35
C HIS A 215 12.71 15.37 17.15
N TRP A 216 12.11 16.51 16.90
CA TRP A 216 12.84 17.78 16.81
C TRP A 216 13.50 18.16 18.12
N ALA A 217 12.82 17.94 19.25
CA ALA A 217 13.32 18.21 20.60
C ALA A 217 14.43 17.24 21.02
N THR A 218 14.28 15.94 20.72
CA THR A 218 15.24 14.89 21.12
C THR A 218 16.41 14.73 20.16
N ARG A 219 16.27 15.20 18.90
CA ARG A 219 17.25 15.02 17.83
C ARG A 219 17.64 13.54 17.63
N ASP A 220 16.69 12.63 17.85
CA ASP A 220 16.92 11.21 17.63
C ASP A 220 17.33 10.97 16.18
N ARG A 221 18.55 10.52 16.01
CA ARG A 221 19.15 10.17 14.72
C ARG A 221 19.70 8.76 14.83
N PHE A 222 19.65 8.06 13.72
CA PHE A 222 20.29 6.76 13.60
C PHE A 222 21.22 6.77 12.38
N ALA A 223 22.11 5.81 12.35
CA ALA A 223 22.94 5.56 11.17
C ALA A 223 22.43 4.29 10.48
N ALA A 224 22.73 4.18 9.20
CA ALA A 224 22.42 2.97 8.44
C ALA A 224 23.50 2.70 7.39
N GLU A 225 23.80 1.44 7.19
CA GLU A 225 24.49 0.95 6.02
C GLU A 225 23.45 0.30 5.10
N ILE A 226 23.38 0.76 3.86
CA ILE A 226 22.40 0.30 2.87
C ILE A 226 23.16 -0.18 1.64
N GLU A 227 23.10 -1.48 1.38
CA GLU A 227 23.59 -2.06 0.15
C GLU A 227 22.44 -2.12 -0.87
N VAL A 228 22.64 -1.60 -2.06
CA VAL A 228 21.69 -1.61 -3.19
C VAL A 228 22.37 -2.28 -4.36
N ASP A 229 21.90 -3.43 -4.80
CA ASP A 229 22.43 -4.20 -5.94
C ASP A 229 23.98 -4.36 -5.88
N GLY A 230 24.52 -4.57 -4.68
CA GLY A 230 25.95 -4.73 -4.41
C GLY A 230 26.73 -3.43 -4.14
N TRP A 231 26.11 -2.26 -4.22
CA TRP A 231 26.74 -0.98 -3.89
C TRP A 231 26.37 -0.52 -2.49
N VAL A 232 27.36 -0.26 -1.65
CA VAL A 232 27.19 0.13 -0.24
C VAL A 232 27.13 1.65 -0.10
N HIS A 233 26.09 2.14 0.58
CA HIS A 233 25.88 3.52 0.95
C HIS A 233 25.84 3.63 2.48
N GLN A 234 26.57 4.59 3.03
CA GLN A 234 26.61 4.83 4.47
C GLN A 234 25.96 6.17 4.82
N PHE A 235 25.07 6.14 5.81
CA PHE A 235 24.34 7.30 6.30
C PHE A 235 24.56 7.42 7.81
N GLU A 236 25.10 8.55 8.25
CA GLU A 236 25.45 8.76 9.68
C GLU A 236 24.31 9.38 10.51
N LYS A 237 23.38 10.08 9.89
CA LYS A 237 22.41 10.94 10.61
C LYS A 237 21.05 10.93 9.92
N LEU A 238 20.37 9.79 9.96
CA LEU A 238 19.02 9.67 9.42
C LEU A 238 17.96 9.97 10.48
N SER A 239 16.85 10.55 10.06
CA SER A 239 15.63 10.68 10.84
C SER A 239 14.58 9.64 10.41
N ASP A 240 14.67 9.20 9.15
CA ASP A 240 13.76 8.24 8.56
C ASP A 240 14.36 7.56 7.33
N ILE A 241 13.85 6.40 7.01
CA ILE A 241 14.03 5.71 5.73
C ILE A 241 12.64 5.28 5.28
N VAL A 242 12.27 5.59 4.04
CA VAL A 242 11.05 5.09 3.41
C VAL A 242 11.44 4.38 2.13
N VAL A 243 10.93 3.16 1.99
CA VAL A 243 11.01 2.37 0.75
C VAL A 243 9.63 2.39 0.12
N SER A 244 9.53 2.72 -1.15
CA SER A 244 8.26 2.84 -1.89
C SER A 244 8.23 1.90 -3.09
N ASN A 245 7.12 1.21 -3.25
CA ASN A 245 6.80 0.38 -4.41
C ASN A 245 5.72 1.04 -5.28
N THR A 246 4.86 1.89 -4.69
CA THR A 246 3.85 2.68 -5.40
C THR A 246 4.01 4.17 -5.13
N THR A 247 3.34 4.99 -5.95
CA THR A 247 3.57 6.43 -5.99
C THR A 247 3.02 7.16 -4.78
N VAL A 248 1.83 6.77 -4.28
CA VAL A 248 1.14 7.49 -3.19
C VAL A 248 1.51 6.90 -1.84
N TYR A 249 1.94 7.75 -0.93
CA TYR A 249 2.33 7.41 0.43
C TYR A 249 1.46 8.14 1.46
N ALA A 250 1.03 7.44 2.50
CA ALA A 250 0.26 7.98 3.62
C ALA A 250 -0.98 8.79 3.19
N GLY A 251 -1.67 8.36 2.14
CA GLY A 251 -2.92 8.91 1.65
C GLY A 251 -2.82 10.10 0.70
N GLU A 252 -1.76 10.89 0.73
CA GLU A 252 -1.69 12.15 -0.03
C GLU A 252 -0.31 12.52 -0.55
N TRP A 253 0.74 11.85 -0.10
CA TRP A 253 2.11 12.26 -0.38
C TRP A 253 2.73 11.44 -1.51
N ILE A 254 3.61 12.07 -2.27
CA ILE A 254 4.49 11.43 -3.23
C ILE A 254 5.92 11.68 -2.74
N ILE A 255 6.66 10.60 -2.48
CA ILE A 255 8.06 10.67 -2.05
C ILE A 255 9.00 10.68 -3.25
N ASP A 256 8.71 9.82 -4.24
CA ASP A 256 9.40 9.80 -5.51
C ASP A 256 8.38 9.81 -6.65
N PRO A 257 8.36 10.85 -7.49
CA PRO A 257 7.44 10.93 -8.62
C PRO A 257 7.74 9.93 -9.74
N HIS A 258 8.91 9.31 -9.73
CA HIS A 258 9.32 8.30 -10.72
C HIS A 258 9.13 6.87 -10.21
N CYS A 259 8.51 6.71 -9.03
CA CYS A 259 8.19 5.41 -8.48
C CYS A 259 7.15 4.70 -9.35
N SER A 260 7.44 3.45 -9.72
CA SER A 260 6.58 2.62 -10.56
C SER A 260 6.68 1.16 -10.13
N ALA A 261 5.54 0.59 -9.74
CA ALA A 261 5.50 -0.83 -9.38
C ALA A 261 5.48 -1.77 -10.61
N SER A 262 6.03 -1.36 -11.77
CA SER A 262 6.06 -2.21 -12.97
C SER A 262 7.40 -2.18 -13.73
N ASP A 263 8.42 -1.54 -13.17
CA ASP A 263 9.73 -1.39 -13.82
C ASP A 263 10.81 -2.36 -13.26
N GLY A 264 10.43 -3.23 -12.35
CA GLY A 264 11.32 -4.23 -11.73
C GLY A 264 12.24 -3.65 -10.68
N MET A 265 11.95 -2.48 -10.12
CA MET A 265 12.75 -1.78 -9.13
C MET A 265 11.91 -1.23 -7.99
N ILE A 266 12.56 -0.85 -6.90
CA ILE A 266 11.98 -0.21 -5.72
C ILE A 266 12.81 1.04 -5.41
N GLU A 267 12.15 2.10 -4.95
CA GLU A 267 12.78 3.33 -4.52
C GLU A 267 12.98 3.34 -3.00
N LEU A 268 14.15 3.79 -2.54
CA LEU A 268 14.47 4.03 -1.14
C LEU A 268 14.84 5.50 -0.95
N ALA A 269 14.07 6.19 -0.14
CA ALA A 269 14.29 7.59 0.23
C ALA A 269 14.87 7.69 1.65
N PRO A 270 16.15 8.06 1.81
CA PRO A 270 16.73 8.41 3.10
C PRO A 270 16.39 9.86 3.46
N PHE A 271 16.08 10.11 4.73
CA PHE A 271 15.77 11.44 5.25
C PHE A 271 16.73 11.82 6.36
N SER A 272 17.60 12.81 6.10
CA SER A 272 18.56 13.31 7.09
C SER A 272 17.98 14.39 8.01
N GLY A 273 16.76 14.86 7.76
CA GLY A 273 16.06 15.82 8.60
C GLY A 273 14.93 16.56 7.91
N MET A 274 14.46 17.64 8.55
CA MET A 274 13.29 18.40 8.09
C MET A 274 13.43 18.93 6.66
N ARG A 275 14.66 19.25 6.20
CA ARG A 275 14.88 19.74 4.83
C ARG A 275 14.54 18.65 3.80
N ASP A 276 14.99 17.41 4.03
CA ASP A 276 14.65 16.29 3.17
C ASP A 276 13.14 16.04 3.15
N TRP A 277 12.49 16.10 4.33
CA TRP A 277 11.04 15.97 4.42
C TRP A 277 10.31 17.04 3.62
N MET A 278 10.74 18.30 3.70
CA MET A 278 10.11 19.40 2.96
C MET A 278 10.37 19.33 1.45
N SER A 279 11.52 18.79 1.02
CA SER A 279 11.91 18.74 -0.39
C SER A 279 11.38 17.50 -1.13
N LYS A 280 11.22 16.37 -0.42
CA LYS A 280 10.80 15.10 -1.03
C LYS A 280 9.29 14.88 -1.01
N LEU A 281 8.55 15.55 -0.12
CA LEU A 281 7.11 15.36 -0.03
C LEU A 281 6.36 16.28 -0.99
N ILE A 282 5.72 15.68 -1.97
CA ILE A 282 4.84 16.34 -2.93
C ILE A 282 3.41 15.91 -2.66
N VAL A 283 2.46 16.86 -2.67
CA VAL A 283 1.04 16.53 -2.46
C VAL A 283 0.43 16.04 -3.76
N HIS A 284 0.01 14.78 -3.78
CA HIS A 284 -0.49 14.08 -4.96
C HIS A 284 -1.58 14.84 -5.73
N HIS A 285 -2.61 15.33 -5.06
CA HIS A 285 -3.74 15.99 -5.73
C HIS A 285 -3.41 17.37 -6.34
N LYS A 286 -2.30 18.00 -5.96
CA LYS A 286 -1.89 19.30 -6.49
C LYS A 286 -1.08 19.20 -7.78
N LYS A 287 -0.58 18.02 -8.12
CA LYS A 287 0.22 17.74 -9.34
C LYS A 287 1.36 18.73 -9.64
N ASN A 288 1.73 19.57 -8.68
CA ASN A 288 2.85 20.49 -8.80
C ASN A 288 4.13 19.74 -8.46
N LEU A 289 4.72 19.11 -9.45
CA LEU A 289 6.02 18.48 -9.32
C LEU A 289 7.06 19.55 -9.01
N ILE A 290 7.63 19.50 -7.82
CA ILE A 290 8.83 20.27 -7.49
C ILE A 290 9.99 19.50 -8.12
N THR A 291 10.56 20.05 -9.18
CA THR A 291 11.71 19.41 -9.85
C THR A 291 13.00 19.63 -9.07
N GLU A 292 13.99 18.74 -9.24
CA GLU A 292 15.34 18.94 -8.69
C GLU A 292 15.92 20.31 -9.09
N GLU A 293 15.63 20.77 -10.30
CA GLU A 293 16.09 22.07 -10.78
C GLU A 293 15.49 23.23 -9.96
N MET A 294 14.21 23.11 -9.55
CA MET A 294 13.58 24.12 -8.68
C MET A 294 14.21 24.11 -7.28
N LEU A 295 14.47 22.93 -6.72
CA LEU A 295 15.13 22.77 -5.41
C LEU A 295 16.56 23.34 -5.44
N ASN A 296 17.31 23.05 -6.48
CA ASN A 296 18.66 23.58 -6.67
C ASN A 296 18.67 25.12 -6.81
N LYS A 297 17.67 25.69 -7.51
CA LYS A 297 17.53 27.15 -7.64
C LYS A 297 17.30 27.87 -6.31
N ILE A 298 16.62 27.22 -5.36
CA ILE A 298 16.37 27.78 -4.03
C ILE A 298 17.42 27.34 -3.00
N GLY A 299 18.47 26.64 -3.41
CA GLY A 299 19.58 26.22 -2.57
C GLY A 299 19.22 25.11 -1.56
N VAL A 300 18.20 24.30 -1.85
CA VAL A 300 17.82 23.15 -1.03
C VAL A 300 18.50 21.92 -1.59
N SER A 301 19.56 21.46 -0.93
CA SER A 301 20.13 20.13 -1.19
C SER A 301 19.36 19.08 -0.38
N HIS A 302 19.07 17.95 -0.99
CA HIS A 302 18.49 16.78 -0.32
C HIS A 302 19.36 15.54 -0.55
N THR A 303 19.20 14.56 0.32
CA THR A 303 19.86 13.27 0.17
C THR A 303 19.22 12.53 -1.03
N PRO A 304 19.98 12.10 -2.04
CA PRO A 304 19.42 11.42 -3.21
C PRO A 304 18.66 10.14 -2.83
N ASN A 305 17.59 9.85 -3.54
CA ASN A 305 16.93 8.56 -3.44
C ASN A 305 17.81 7.49 -4.10
N LEU A 306 17.68 6.26 -3.59
CA LEU A 306 18.32 5.07 -4.15
C LEU A 306 17.24 4.26 -4.88
N LYS A 307 17.63 3.56 -5.95
CA LYS A 307 16.75 2.70 -6.73
C LYS A 307 17.46 1.40 -7.04
N GLY A 308 16.79 0.27 -6.84
CA GLY A 308 17.40 -1.04 -7.09
C GLY A 308 16.40 -2.19 -6.96
N LYS A 309 16.92 -3.40 -7.16
CA LYS A 309 16.16 -4.66 -7.09
C LYS A 309 16.30 -5.36 -5.76
N GLU A 310 17.47 -5.21 -5.14
CA GLU A 310 17.80 -5.85 -3.87
C GLU A 310 18.43 -4.83 -2.93
N PHE A 311 17.97 -4.84 -1.69
CA PHE A 311 18.50 -3.98 -0.64
C PHE A 311 18.85 -4.82 0.59
N ARG A 312 20.00 -4.50 1.20
CA ARG A 312 20.32 -4.94 2.56
C ARG A 312 20.44 -3.70 3.41
N ILE A 313 19.65 -3.61 4.45
CA ILE A 313 19.63 -2.46 5.35
C ILE A 313 20.10 -2.94 6.71
N HIS A 314 21.22 -2.37 7.16
CA HIS A 314 21.73 -2.55 8.51
C HIS A 314 21.54 -1.24 9.28
N LEU A 315 20.68 -1.29 10.31
CA LEU A 315 20.35 -0.13 11.14
C LEU A 315 21.29 -0.04 12.34
N LEU A 316 22.12 1.00 12.35
CA LEU A 316 23.08 1.28 13.42
C LEU A 316 22.42 2.22 14.43
N ARG A 317 22.00 1.66 15.58
CA ARG A 317 21.28 2.39 16.62
C ARG A 317 22.25 3.08 17.61
N PRO A 318 21.89 4.28 18.10
CA PRO A 318 22.67 4.93 19.13
C PRO A 318 22.57 4.22 20.51
N SER A 319 21.59 3.35 20.73
CA SER A 319 21.37 2.60 21.97
C SER A 319 20.84 1.20 21.69
N VAL A 320 21.37 0.22 22.41
CA VAL A 320 20.99 -1.22 22.27
C VAL A 320 19.57 -1.48 22.78
N ASP A 321 19.06 -0.65 23.70
CA ASP A 321 17.80 -0.91 24.39
C ASP A 321 16.53 -0.51 23.63
N LYS A 322 16.65 0.25 22.56
CA LYS A 322 15.48 0.75 21.84
C LYS A 322 15.57 0.43 20.34
N ARG A 323 14.82 -0.56 19.89
CA ARG A 323 14.64 -0.83 18.46
C ARG A 323 13.94 0.34 17.79
N LEU A 324 14.34 0.65 16.55
CA LEU A 324 13.63 1.64 15.74
C LEU A 324 12.23 1.12 15.42
N PRO A 325 11.21 1.98 15.51
CA PRO A 325 9.89 1.66 15.00
C PRO A 325 9.99 1.38 13.50
N SER A 326 9.24 0.40 13.04
CA SER A 326 9.15 0.01 11.63
C SER A 326 7.70 -0.14 11.21
N GLN A 327 7.43 0.12 9.95
CA GLN A 327 6.11 -0.01 9.35
C GLN A 327 6.18 -0.72 8.00
N ARG A 328 5.07 -1.37 7.60
CA ARG A 328 4.84 -2.01 6.32
C ARG A 328 3.41 -1.75 5.89
N ASP A 329 3.21 -1.14 4.73
CA ASP A 329 1.90 -0.81 4.15
C ASP A 329 0.94 -0.14 5.16
N GLY A 330 1.47 0.78 6.00
CA GLY A 330 0.70 1.49 7.00
C GLY A 330 0.35 0.71 8.26
N GLU A 331 0.95 -0.47 8.48
CA GLU A 331 0.84 -1.26 9.72
C GLU A 331 2.19 -1.39 10.42
N GLU A 332 2.18 -1.51 11.76
CA GLU A 332 3.41 -1.76 12.51
C GLU A 332 4.07 -3.07 12.07
N PHE A 333 5.38 -3.02 11.84
CA PHE A 333 6.16 -4.17 11.39
C PHE A 333 7.14 -4.65 12.48
N VAL A 334 7.70 -5.83 12.29
CA VAL A 334 8.65 -6.41 13.24
C VAL A 334 9.94 -5.60 13.28
N GLY A 335 10.32 -5.12 14.48
CA GLY A 335 11.59 -4.43 14.68
C GLY A 335 12.77 -5.38 14.65
N ALA A 336 13.72 -5.12 13.75
CA ALA A 336 15.01 -5.78 13.65
C ALA A 336 16.10 -4.74 13.42
N ASP A 337 17.35 -5.16 13.33
CA ASP A 337 18.45 -4.30 12.94
C ASP A 337 18.87 -4.54 11.49
N ASP A 338 18.59 -5.74 10.98
CA ASP A 338 18.94 -6.17 9.64
C ASP A 338 17.69 -6.55 8.86
N TYR A 339 17.62 -6.01 7.64
CA TYR A 339 16.54 -6.31 6.70
C TYR A 339 17.12 -6.62 5.32
N TYR A 340 16.57 -7.65 4.69
CA TYR A 340 16.78 -7.94 3.29
C TYR A 340 15.49 -7.70 2.51
N ILE A 341 15.57 -6.92 1.44
CA ILE A 341 14.42 -6.57 0.60
C ILE A 341 14.75 -6.99 -0.83
N ARG A 342 13.78 -7.56 -1.52
CA ARG A 342 13.89 -7.88 -2.94
C ARG A 342 12.60 -7.60 -3.69
N VAL A 343 12.74 -7.31 -4.96
CA VAL A 343 11.63 -7.19 -5.91
C VAL A 343 11.26 -8.57 -6.43
N LEU A 344 9.97 -8.89 -6.41
CA LEU A 344 9.37 -10.04 -7.09
C LEU A 344 8.64 -9.51 -8.33
N PRO A 345 9.26 -9.56 -9.51
CA PRO A 345 8.74 -8.85 -10.66
C PRO A 345 7.44 -9.46 -11.16
N ARG A 346 6.45 -8.62 -11.47
CA ARG A 346 5.17 -8.96 -12.10
C ARG A 346 4.38 -10.06 -11.39
N LEU A 347 4.48 -10.12 -10.06
CA LEU A 347 3.84 -11.16 -9.26
C LEU A 347 2.34 -10.94 -9.08
N LEU A 348 1.86 -9.68 -9.11
CA LEU A 348 0.46 -9.33 -8.89
C LEU A 348 -0.10 -8.64 -10.14
N THR A 349 -1.27 -9.07 -10.63
CA THR A 349 -1.96 -8.39 -11.72
C THR A 349 -3.18 -7.66 -11.21
N VAL A 350 -3.24 -6.34 -11.42
CA VAL A 350 -4.38 -5.48 -11.03
C VAL A 350 -5.15 -4.98 -12.24
N ILE A 351 -6.46 -4.74 -12.05
CA ILE A 351 -7.32 -4.14 -13.07
C ILE A 351 -7.34 -2.63 -12.81
N VAL A 352 -6.87 -1.84 -13.79
CA VAL A 352 -6.75 -0.38 -13.70
C VAL A 352 -7.58 0.32 -14.78
N PRO A 353 -7.87 1.65 -14.64
CA PRO A 353 -8.55 2.41 -15.67
C PRO A 353 -7.83 2.34 -17.01
N LYS A 354 -8.57 2.38 -18.13
CA LYS A 354 -8.00 2.31 -19.50
C LYS A 354 -6.95 3.38 -19.79
N ASN A 355 -7.07 4.53 -19.17
CA ASN A 355 -6.17 5.66 -19.31
C ASN A 355 -5.15 5.76 -18.17
N PHE A 356 -4.97 4.70 -17.40
CA PHE A 356 -3.96 4.65 -16.36
C PHE A 356 -2.56 4.64 -16.98
N HIS A 357 -1.69 5.49 -16.44
CA HIS A 357 -0.26 5.53 -16.71
C HIS A 357 0.44 5.90 -15.42
N TRP A 358 1.60 5.31 -15.16
CA TRP A 358 2.49 5.75 -14.10
C TRP A 358 2.88 7.22 -14.36
N ILE A 359 2.98 8.01 -13.30
CA ILE A 359 3.25 9.47 -13.37
C ILE A 359 4.65 9.75 -13.90
#